data_dc4878f76b5a1e2e6c2c77d203ebc039
#
_entry.id   dc4878f76b5a1e2e6c2c77d203ebc039
#
_cell.length_a   1.000
_cell.length_b   1.000
_cell.length_c   1.000
_cell.angle_alpha   90.00
_cell.angle_beta   90.00
_cell.angle_gamma   90.00
#
_symmetry.space_group_name_H-M   'P 1'
#
loop_
_entity.id
_entity.type
_entity.pdbx_description
1 polymer ?
#
loop_
_entity_poly.entity_id
_entity_poly.type
_entity_poly.pdbx_seq_one_letter_code
_entity_poly.pdbx_strand_id
1 'polypeptide(L)'
;QALVTEGNISLAINNANSMYQQAKTIDYPFGTALALRALADTYQSSGNFQSAMESYEESLKIMQKIPASNSYLKTSMFYLILSELNFKPMADIQKDFSYLESLYHKESGLPNDFYLPCSYAYYYIQTNMLPKALECLKQLDTICKQYPYPYYFSISSYMYASYHIESKEYDKALKEYDELLAITKKSALFRHVQLLQERAKVLALIGEKQEACKVYEVINNLKDSLDAQSYLRQINELHTLYQIDKSEHNYINIQKNLYYWSLSVILIIVVLIICAIFHIKRNNNRLLQSQREQEEAKKQAEKSIHTKSLFLSNMSHEIRTPLNALSGFSSILTEESIDNETKQQCNDIIQQNS
;
A
#
# COMPACT_ATOMS: atom_id res chain seq x y z
N GLN A 1 9.30 15.45 2.57
CA GLN A 1 9.63 14.03 2.83
C GLN A 1 10.04 13.80 4.30
N ALA A 2 10.95 14.59 4.90
CA ALA A 2 11.31 14.45 6.31
C ALA A 2 10.09 14.41 7.22
N LEU A 3 9.19 15.37 7.16
CA LEU A 3 7.96 15.42 7.96
C LEU A 3 7.03 14.21 7.75
N VAL A 4 6.98 13.69 6.52
CA VAL A 4 6.20 12.48 6.20
C VAL A 4 6.81 11.26 6.89
N THR A 5 8.13 11.13 6.85
CA THR A 5 8.84 10.05 7.55
C THR A 5 8.73 10.15 9.05
N GLU A 6 8.55 11.36 9.56
CA GLU A 6 8.28 11.70 10.95
C GLU A 6 6.83 11.44 11.37
N GLY A 7 5.96 11.06 10.43
CA GLY A 7 4.53 10.88 10.68
C GLY A 7 3.76 12.20 10.85
N ASN A 8 4.41 13.35 10.66
CA ASN A 8 3.77 14.65 10.82
C ASN A 8 3.06 15.11 9.53
N ILE A 9 2.06 14.32 9.14
CA ILE A 9 1.35 14.48 7.85
C ILE A 9 0.68 15.85 7.73
N SER A 10 0.03 16.34 8.77
CA SER A 10 -0.65 17.65 8.74
C SER A 10 0.32 18.79 8.49
N LEU A 11 1.50 18.76 9.12
CA LEU A 11 2.54 19.77 8.91
C LEU A 11 3.17 19.63 7.51
N ALA A 12 3.34 18.41 7.03
CA ALA A 12 3.83 18.16 5.67
C ALA A 12 2.89 18.72 4.59
N ILE A 13 1.57 18.52 4.75
CA ILE A 13 0.55 19.10 3.85
C ILE A 13 0.60 20.63 3.91
N ASN A 14 0.62 21.22 5.11
CA ASN A 14 0.64 22.66 5.28
C ASN A 14 1.89 23.29 4.64
N ASN A 15 3.06 22.68 4.84
CA ASN A 15 4.30 23.15 4.25
C ASN A 15 4.30 23.03 2.72
N ALA A 16 3.84 21.90 2.20
CA ALA A 16 3.75 21.69 0.74
C ALA A 16 2.74 22.65 0.10
N ASN A 17 1.60 22.91 0.73
CA ASN A 17 0.64 23.92 0.29
C ASN A 17 1.24 25.34 0.32
N SER A 18 1.98 25.69 1.39
CA SER A 18 2.67 26.97 1.47
C SER A 18 3.70 27.13 0.33
N MET A 19 4.50 26.08 0.09
CA MET A 19 5.46 26.08 -1.04
C MET A 19 4.74 26.21 -2.39
N TYR A 20 3.60 25.53 -2.57
CA TYR A 20 2.79 25.65 -3.78
C TYR A 20 2.32 27.09 -4.02
N GLN A 21 1.75 27.72 -2.98
CA GLN A 21 1.27 29.10 -3.08
C GLN A 21 2.41 30.09 -3.36
N GLN A 22 3.55 29.94 -2.67
CA GLN A 22 4.73 30.77 -2.90
C GLN A 22 5.26 30.62 -4.33
N ALA A 23 5.45 29.39 -4.80
CA ALA A 23 5.93 29.12 -6.15
C ALA A 23 4.99 29.70 -7.23
N LYS A 24 3.68 29.60 -6.99
CA LYS A 24 2.66 30.14 -7.88
C LYS A 24 2.67 31.69 -7.90
N THR A 25 2.86 32.31 -6.73
CA THR A 25 2.91 33.78 -6.60
C THR A 25 4.08 34.41 -7.37
N ILE A 26 5.24 33.73 -7.40
CA ILE A 26 6.45 34.20 -8.10
C ILE A 26 6.57 33.63 -9.52
N ASP A 27 5.52 32.98 -10.04
CA ASP A 27 5.47 32.35 -11.37
C ASP A 27 6.66 31.39 -11.61
N TYR A 28 6.89 30.48 -10.67
CA TYR A 28 7.95 29.48 -10.74
C TYR A 28 7.38 28.07 -11.01
N PRO A 29 7.19 27.66 -12.29
CA PRO A 29 6.51 26.42 -12.65
C PRO A 29 7.17 25.17 -12.08
N PHE A 30 8.51 25.10 -12.08
CA PHE A 30 9.21 23.95 -11.53
C PHE A 30 9.01 23.82 -10.02
N GLY A 31 9.04 24.93 -9.27
CA GLY A 31 8.72 24.94 -7.85
C GLY A 31 7.28 24.53 -7.58
N THR A 32 6.34 25.01 -8.41
CA THR A 32 4.93 24.61 -8.36
C THR A 32 4.78 23.09 -8.53
N ALA A 33 5.44 22.52 -9.53
CA ALA A 33 5.42 21.07 -9.78
C ALA A 33 6.04 20.27 -8.65
N LEU A 34 7.15 20.72 -8.07
CA LEU A 34 7.76 20.06 -6.91
C LEU A 34 6.89 20.12 -5.65
N ALA A 35 6.20 21.24 -5.43
CA ALA A 35 5.27 21.37 -4.32
C ALA A 35 4.04 20.45 -4.48
N LEU A 36 3.48 20.36 -5.69
CA LEU A 36 2.41 19.40 -6.02
C LEU A 36 2.86 17.95 -5.82
N ARG A 37 4.09 17.62 -6.23
CA ARG A 37 4.66 16.32 -5.97
C ARG A 37 4.80 16.03 -4.46
N ALA A 38 5.27 17.02 -3.70
CA ALA A 38 5.37 16.86 -2.24
C ALA A 38 4.00 16.67 -1.57
N LEU A 39 2.96 17.34 -2.09
CA LEU A 39 1.57 17.10 -1.69
C LEU A 39 1.15 15.67 -2.03
N ALA A 40 1.40 15.21 -3.25
CA ALA A 40 1.09 13.87 -3.71
C ALA A 40 1.77 12.80 -2.84
N ASP A 41 3.09 12.95 -2.58
CA ASP A 41 3.84 12.06 -1.68
C ASP A 41 3.21 12.03 -0.27
N THR A 42 2.71 13.16 0.20
CA THR A 42 2.08 13.27 1.52
C THR A 42 0.68 12.67 1.54
N TYR A 43 -0.13 12.92 0.53
CA TYR A 43 -1.45 12.30 0.40
C TYR A 43 -1.35 10.77 0.26
N GLN A 44 -0.39 10.28 -0.52
CA GLN A 44 -0.13 8.85 -0.64
C GLN A 44 0.24 8.24 0.72
N SER A 45 1.08 8.93 1.50
CA SER A 45 1.48 8.51 2.85
C SER A 45 0.31 8.48 3.84
N SER A 46 -0.67 9.36 3.65
CA SER A 46 -1.87 9.42 4.49
C SER A 46 -2.99 8.49 4.02
N GLY A 47 -2.78 7.71 2.93
CA GLY A 47 -3.79 6.84 2.33
C GLY A 47 -4.85 7.56 1.49
N ASN A 48 -4.69 8.87 1.28
CA ASN A 48 -5.58 9.63 0.39
C ASN A 48 -5.10 9.51 -1.06
N PHE A 49 -5.25 8.31 -1.64
CA PHE A 49 -4.71 7.99 -2.96
C PHE A 49 -5.36 8.77 -4.09
N GLN A 50 -6.64 9.14 -3.95
CA GLN A 50 -7.31 9.95 -4.96
C GLN A 50 -6.64 11.33 -5.10
N SER A 51 -6.46 12.03 -3.98
CA SER A 51 -5.76 13.33 -3.98
C SER A 51 -4.29 13.20 -4.35
N ALA A 52 -3.66 12.07 -4.05
CA ALA A 52 -2.29 11.78 -4.48
C ALA A 52 -2.20 11.68 -6.00
N MET A 53 -3.08 10.90 -6.64
CA MET A 53 -3.12 10.76 -8.09
C MET A 53 -3.35 12.11 -8.78
N GLU A 54 -4.35 12.87 -8.35
CA GLU A 54 -4.64 14.21 -8.91
C GLU A 54 -3.43 15.15 -8.81
N SER A 55 -2.75 15.15 -7.66
CA SER A 55 -1.56 15.97 -7.43
C SER A 55 -0.36 15.51 -8.25
N TYR A 56 -0.15 14.20 -8.43
CA TYR A 56 0.89 13.67 -9.33
C TYR A 56 0.60 14.03 -10.78
N GLU A 57 -0.64 13.84 -11.24
CA GLU A 57 -1.04 14.19 -12.61
C GLU A 57 -0.82 15.69 -12.91
N GLU A 58 -1.21 16.56 -11.98
CA GLU A 58 -1.01 18.00 -12.14
C GLU A 58 0.48 18.37 -12.15
N SER A 59 1.26 17.80 -11.24
CA SER A 59 2.72 17.95 -11.20
C SER A 59 3.37 17.53 -12.52
N LEU A 60 2.99 16.35 -13.04
CA LEU A 60 3.50 15.80 -14.29
C LEU A 60 3.16 16.66 -15.50
N LYS A 61 1.94 17.20 -15.59
CA LYS A 61 1.55 18.14 -16.67
C LYS A 61 2.45 19.37 -16.73
N ILE A 62 2.92 19.84 -15.58
CA ILE A 62 3.86 20.97 -15.51
C ILE A 62 5.27 20.51 -15.87
N MET A 63 5.75 19.42 -15.26
CA MET A 63 7.11 18.91 -15.47
C MET A 63 7.39 18.50 -16.91
N GLN A 64 6.41 17.95 -17.63
CA GLN A 64 6.55 17.57 -19.04
C GLN A 64 6.96 18.74 -19.95
N LYS A 65 6.67 19.96 -19.56
CA LYS A 65 7.02 21.19 -20.29
C LYS A 65 8.42 21.72 -19.94
N ILE A 66 9.11 21.09 -18.97
CA ILE A 66 10.39 21.57 -18.45
C ILE A 66 11.50 20.57 -18.84
N PRO A 67 12.43 20.93 -19.74
CA PRO A 67 13.43 19.99 -20.29
C PRO A 67 14.34 19.33 -19.24
N ALA A 68 14.60 20.00 -18.11
CA ALA A 68 15.52 19.52 -17.06
C ALA A 68 14.85 18.60 -16.02
N SER A 69 13.59 18.16 -16.24
CA SER A 69 12.80 17.47 -15.21
C SER A 69 12.79 15.94 -15.32
N ASN A 70 13.55 15.33 -16.25
CA ASN A 70 13.45 13.89 -16.57
C ASN A 70 13.54 12.95 -15.35
N SER A 71 14.47 13.19 -14.44
CA SER A 71 14.60 12.35 -13.22
C SER A 71 13.35 12.45 -12.31
N TYR A 72 12.81 13.65 -12.17
CA TYR A 72 11.58 13.87 -11.40
C TYR A 72 10.36 13.29 -12.11
N LEU A 73 10.31 13.34 -13.46
CA LEU A 73 9.26 12.73 -14.26
C LEU A 73 9.21 11.22 -14.04
N LYS A 74 10.36 10.52 -14.17
CA LYS A 74 10.44 9.06 -13.95
C LYS A 74 9.93 8.68 -12.56
N THR A 75 10.38 9.38 -11.54
CA THR A 75 9.97 9.08 -10.15
C THR A 75 8.51 9.40 -9.91
N SER A 76 8.01 10.53 -10.44
CA SER A 76 6.61 10.92 -10.27
C SER A 76 5.66 9.98 -11.03
N MET A 77 6.04 9.53 -12.23
CA MET A 77 5.31 8.49 -12.98
C MET A 77 5.27 7.16 -12.25
N PHE A 78 6.39 6.74 -11.66
CA PHE A 78 6.45 5.53 -10.85
C PHE A 78 5.43 5.58 -9.70
N TYR A 79 5.39 6.66 -8.92
CA TYR A 79 4.45 6.78 -7.82
C TYR A 79 3.00 6.97 -8.27
N LEU A 80 2.76 7.64 -9.41
CA LEU A 80 1.44 7.70 -10.02
C LEU A 80 0.95 6.31 -10.39
N ILE A 81 1.73 5.54 -11.13
CA ILE A 81 1.40 4.16 -11.52
C ILE A 81 1.14 3.28 -10.30
N LEU A 82 1.96 3.39 -9.25
CA LEU A 82 1.72 2.65 -7.99
C LEU A 82 0.38 3.02 -7.34
N SER A 83 0.01 4.29 -7.41
CA SER A 83 -1.28 4.74 -6.88
C SER A 83 -2.44 4.22 -7.72
N GLU A 84 -2.33 4.31 -9.04
CA GLU A 84 -3.36 3.88 -10.00
C GLU A 84 -3.62 2.38 -9.98
N LEU A 85 -2.57 1.56 -9.85
CA LEU A 85 -2.66 0.10 -9.83
C LEU A 85 -3.59 -0.46 -8.73
N ASN A 86 -3.93 0.36 -7.73
CA ASN A 86 -4.85 -0.04 -6.67
C ASN A 86 -6.31 0.29 -6.97
N PHE A 87 -6.58 1.12 -7.98
CA PHE A 87 -7.92 1.65 -8.25
C PHE A 87 -8.35 1.50 -9.70
N LYS A 88 -7.40 1.40 -10.63
CA LYS A 88 -7.67 1.39 -12.06
C LYS A 88 -7.28 0.04 -12.67
N PRO A 89 -8.04 -0.48 -13.63
CA PRO A 89 -7.63 -1.63 -14.41
C PRO A 89 -6.43 -1.29 -15.31
N MET A 90 -5.62 -2.28 -15.66
CA MET A 90 -4.42 -2.08 -16.49
C MET A 90 -4.69 -1.37 -17.81
N ALA A 91 -5.85 -1.59 -18.42
CA ALA A 91 -6.22 -0.94 -19.67
C ALA A 91 -6.20 0.59 -19.58
N ASP A 92 -6.56 1.14 -18.42
CA ASP A 92 -6.63 2.58 -18.18
C ASP A 92 -5.27 3.21 -17.89
N ILE A 93 -4.33 2.43 -17.32
CA ILE A 93 -2.98 2.88 -16.95
C ILE A 93 -1.90 2.50 -17.97
N GLN A 94 -2.27 1.77 -19.03
CA GLN A 94 -1.33 1.34 -20.07
C GLN A 94 -0.57 2.51 -20.71
N LYS A 95 -1.23 3.65 -20.90
CA LYS A 95 -0.62 4.87 -21.42
C LYS A 95 0.50 5.39 -20.51
N ASP A 96 0.33 5.27 -19.19
CA ASP A 96 1.27 5.77 -18.19
C ASP A 96 2.51 4.88 -18.12
N PHE A 97 2.34 3.57 -18.24
CA PHE A 97 3.46 2.64 -18.46
C PHE A 97 4.21 2.95 -19.77
N SER A 98 3.49 3.13 -20.88
CA SER A 98 4.12 3.48 -22.17
C SER A 98 4.85 4.82 -22.10
N TYR A 99 4.31 5.79 -21.36
CA TYR A 99 5.00 7.06 -21.15
C TYR A 99 6.25 6.88 -20.29
N LEU A 100 6.18 6.12 -19.19
CA LEU A 100 7.34 5.80 -18.38
C LEU A 100 8.42 5.10 -19.21
N GLU A 101 8.07 4.10 -20.02
CA GLU A 101 8.98 3.44 -20.96
C GLU A 101 9.67 4.45 -21.90
N SER A 102 8.91 5.40 -22.45
CA SER A 102 9.45 6.41 -23.36
C SER A 102 10.51 7.30 -22.71
N LEU A 103 10.41 7.54 -21.40
CA LEU A 103 11.41 8.27 -20.64
C LEU A 103 12.72 7.49 -20.48
N TYR A 104 12.67 6.17 -20.48
CA TYR A 104 13.87 5.30 -20.42
C TYR A 104 14.58 5.20 -21.75
N HIS A 105 13.86 5.17 -22.87
CA HIS A 105 14.48 5.13 -24.20
C HIS A 105 15.27 6.40 -24.56
N LYS A 106 15.00 7.52 -23.89
CA LYS A 106 15.70 8.81 -24.13
C LYS A 106 17.05 8.90 -23.43
N GLU A 107 17.26 8.18 -22.34
CA GLU A 107 18.46 8.25 -21.50
C GLU A 107 18.75 6.86 -20.93
N SER A 108 19.53 6.06 -21.65
CA SER A 108 19.98 4.75 -21.15
C SER A 108 21.21 4.88 -20.26
N GLY A 109 21.25 4.12 -19.17
CA GLY A 109 22.45 3.91 -18.37
C GLY A 109 22.53 4.70 -17.05
N LEU A 110 21.44 5.26 -16.55
CA LEU A 110 21.41 5.95 -15.25
C LEU A 110 20.76 5.08 -14.14
N PRO A 111 21.07 5.36 -12.86
CA PRO A 111 20.45 4.68 -11.70
C PRO A 111 18.92 4.71 -11.71
N ASN A 112 18.33 5.56 -12.56
CA ASN A 112 16.89 5.71 -12.73
C ASN A 112 16.21 4.55 -13.48
N ASP A 113 16.97 3.60 -14.05
CA ASP A 113 16.40 2.42 -14.72
C ASP A 113 15.70 1.46 -13.74
N PHE A 114 15.79 1.73 -12.45
CA PHE A 114 15.17 0.97 -11.38
C PHE A 114 13.63 1.04 -11.36
N TYR A 115 13.04 2.20 -11.67
CA TYR A 115 11.62 2.42 -11.45
C TYR A 115 10.71 1.68 -12.43
N LEU A 116 11.14 1.49 -13.67
CA LEU A 116 10.33 0.79 -14.68
C LEU A 116 10.14 -0.69 -14.33
N PRO A 117 11.19 -1.52 -14.13
CA PRO A 117 11.01 -2.91 -13.73
C PRO A 117 10.33 -3.02 -12.36
N CYS A 118 10.52 -2.04 -11.47
CA CYS A 118 9.83 -1.99 -10.18
C CYS A 118 8.31 -1.82 -10.36
N SER A 119 7.88 -0.92 -11.26
CA SER A 119 6.47 -0.73 -11.58
C SER A 119 5.83 -2.01 -12.14
N TYR A 120 6.54 -2.68 -13.07
CA TYR A 120 6.06 -3.93 -13.63
C TYR A 120 6.06 -5.07 -12.62
N ALA A 121 7.09 -5.18 -11.77
CA ALA A 121 7.11 -6.16 -10.69
C ALA A 121 5.88 -6.00 -9.78
N TYR A 122 5.60 -4.77 -9.36
CA TYR A 122 4.44 -4.47 -8.55
C TYR A 122 3.14 -4.86 -9.23
N TYR A 123 2.95 -4.47 -10.48
CA TYR A 123 1.78 -4.84 -11.28
C TYR A 123 1.60 -6.35 -11.38
N TYR A 124 2.68 -7.08 -11.73
CA TYR A 124 2.60 -8.53 -11.88
C TYR A 124 2.36 -9.27 -10.57
N ILE A 125 2.86 -8.77 -9.45
CA ILE A 125 2.55 -9.31 -8.13
C ILE A 125 1.06 -9.13 -7.84
N GLN A 126 0.51 -7.93 -8.03
CA GLN A 126 -0.90 -7.62 -7.77
C GLN A 126 -1.88 -8.40 -8.65
N THR A 127 -1.46 -8.71 -9.87
CA THR A 127 -2.27 -9.48 -10.84
C THR A 127 -2.00 -10.99 -10.81
N ASN A 128 -1.21 -11.45 -9.84
CA ASN A 128 -0.82 -12.85 -9.67
C ASN A 128 -0.11 -13.45 -10.91
N MET A 129 0.57 -12.61 -11.69
CA MET A 129 1.42 -13.03 -12.82
C MET A 129 2.85 -13.32 -12.32
N LEU A 130 2.99 -14.24 -11.37
CA LEU A 130 4.23 -14.48 -10.62
C LEU A 130 5.47 -14.77 -11.49
N PRO A 131 5.42 -15.52 -12.61
CA PRO A 131 6.59 -15.72 -13.47
C PRO A 131 7.15 -14.40 -14.02
N LYS A 132 6.28 -13.50 -14.48
CA LYS A 132 6.69 -12.17 -15.00
C LYS A 132 7.19 -11.26 -13.87
N ALA A 133 6.54 -11.33 -12.70
CA ALA A 133 7.02 -10.61 -11.52
C ALA A 133 8.45 -11.00 -11.18
N LEU A 134 8.75 -12.31 -11.17
CA LEU A 134 10.10 -12.82 -10.87
C LEU A 134 11.15 -12.36 -11.89
N GLU A 135 10.78 -12.26 -13.16
CA GLU A 135 11.67 -11.72 -14.20
C GLU A 135 12.04 -10.26 -13.90
N CYS A 136 11.04 -9.43 -13.58
CA CYS A 136 11.28 -8.05 -13.20
C CYS A 136 12.13 -7.94 -11.91
N LEU A 137 11.87 -8.79 -10.91
CA LEU A 137 12.66 -8.83 -9.67
C LEU A 137 14.14 -9.17 -9.93
N LYS A 138 14.43 -10.12 -10.84
CA LYS A 138 15.81 -10.44 -11.27
C LYS A 138 16.49 -9.25 -11.96
N GLN A 139 15.73 -8.46 -12.72
CA GLN A 139 16.26 -7.22 -13.32
C GLN A 139 16.61 -6.22 -12.21
N LEU A 140 15.75 -6.06 -11.19
CA LEU A 140 16.03 -5.21 -10.02
C LEU A 140 17.30 -5.66 -9.30
N ASP A 141 17.52 -6.96 -9.11
CA ASP A 141 18.75 -7.48 -8.51
C ASP A 141 20.00 -7.09 -9.31
N THR A 142 19.91 -7.14 -10.63
CA THR A 142 21.01 -6.74 -11.51
C THR A 142 21.30 -5.26 -11.35
N ILE A 143 20.27 -4.43 -11.30
CA ILE A 143 20.40 -2.97 -11.10
C ILE A 143 20.96 -2.67 -9.71
N CYS A 144 20.48 -3.36 -8.66
CA CYS A 144 20.96 -3.19 -7.29
C CYS A 144 22.44 -3.59 -7.15
N LYS A 145 22.91 -4.60 -7.88
CA LYS A 145 24.34 -4.99 -7.92
C LYS A 145 25.20 -3.95 -8.63
N GLN A 146 24.69 -3.40 -9.73
CA GLN A 146 25.39 -2.37 -10.48
C GLN A 146 25.41 -1.02 -9.74
N TYR A 147 24.32 -0.71 -9.06
CA TYR A 147 24.13 0.53 -8.29
C TYR A 147 23.71 0.19 -6.86
N PRO A 148 24.67 -0.06 -5.96
CA PRO A 148 24.40 -0.56 -4.60
C PRO A 148 23.87 0.55 -3.68
N TYR A 149 22.76 1.19 -4.07
CA TYR A 149 22.08 2.15 -3.21
C TYR A 149 21.18 1.42 -2.19
N PRO A 150 21.36 1.64 -0.90
CA PRO A 150 20.55 0.99 0.14
C PRO A 150 19.04 1.18 -0.06
N TYR A 151 18.64 2.30 -0.66
CA TYR A 151 17.25 2.56 -1.02
C TYR A 151 16.70 1.56 -2.04
N TYR A 152 17.44 1.27 -3.14
CA TYR A 152 17.02 0.30 -4.15
C TYR A 152 16.95 -1.12 -3.59
N PHE A 153 17.94 -1.48 -2.81
CA PHE A 153 17.97 -2.77 -2.13
C PHE A 153 16.73 -2.96 -1.23
N SER A 154 16.42 -1.94 -0.42
CA SER A 154 15.26 -2.02 0.47
C SER A 154 13.92 -2.13 -0.27
N ILE A 155 13.77 -1.48 -1.44
CA ILE A 155 12.57 -1.63 -2.28
C ILE A 155 12.54 -3.03 -2.91
N SER A 156 13.68 -3.50 -3.44
CA SER A 156 13.77 -4.84 -4.05
C SER A 156 13.39 -5.93 -3.05
N SER A 157 13.99 -5.94 -1.85
CA SER A 157 13.65 -6.90 -0.80
C SER A 157 12.19 -6.81 -0.37
N TYR A 158 11.63 -5.60 -0.30
CA TYR A 158 10.21 -5.46 0.00
C TYR A 158 9.31 -6.03 -1.12
N MET A 159 9.71 -5.87 -2.39
CA MET A 159 9.01 -6.47 -3.53
C MET A 159 9.13 -8.00 -3.52
N TYR A 160 10.31 -8.53 -3.15
CA TYR A 160 10.49 -9.98 -2.96
C TYR A 160 9.61 -10.52 -1.84
N ALA A 161 9.53 -9.82 -0.71
CA ALA A 161 8.62 -10.20 0.37
C ALA A 161 7.16 -10.27 -0.13
N SER A 162 6.72 -9.27 -0.87
CA SER A 162 5.38 -9.24 -1.46
C SER A 162 5.17 -10.39 -2.47
N TYR A 163 6.16 -10.66 -3.33
CA TYR A 163 6.15 -11.78 -4.25
C TYR A 163 6.03 -13.13 -3.52
N HIS A 164 6.79 -13.32 -2.45
CA HIS A 164 6.76 -14.55 -1.67
C HIS A 164 5.46 -14.73 -0.91
N ILE A 165 4.78 -13.65 -0.50
CA ILE A 165 3.44 -13.72 0.08
C ILE A 165 2.45 -14.25 -0.95
N GLU A 166 2.43 -13.68 -2.16
CA GLU A 166 1.51 -14.08 -3.23
C GLU A 166 1.82 -15.50 -3.75
N SER A 167 3.09 -15.90 -3.77
CA SER A 167 3.49 -17.27 -4.10
C SER A 167 3.29 -18.26 -2.94
N LYS A 168 2.80 -17.80 -1.78
CA LYS A 168 2.60 -18.59 -0.55
C LYS A 168 3.90 -19.18 0.02
N GLU A 169 5.03 -18.60 -0.33
CA GLU A 169 6.35 -18.93 0.20
C GLU A 169 6.65 -18.09 1.45
N TYR A 170 5.82 -18.21 2.46
CA TYR A 170 5.80 -17.34 3.64
C TYR A 170 7.13 -17.32 4.40
N ASP A 171 7.85 -18.45 4.46
CA ASP A 171 9.17 -18.52 5.11
C ASP A 171 10.19 -17.60 4.42
N LYS A 172 10.13 -17.53 3.08
CA LYS A 172 11.00 -16.62 2.32
C LYS A 172 10.58 -15.16 2.54
N ALA A 173 9.29 -14.88 2.59
CA ALA A 173 8.79 -13.54 2.91
C ALA A 173 9.25 -13.09 4.30
N LEU A 174 9.17 -13.95 5.30
CA LEU A 174 9.67 -13.69 6.64
C LEU A 174 11.17 -13.41 6.65
N LYS A 175 11.95 -14.18 5.88
CA LYS A 175 13.40 -13.95 5.75
C LYS A 175 13.71 -12.57 5.17
N GLU A 176 13.02 -12.15 4.11
CA GLU A 176 13.18 -10.80 3.53
C GLU A 176 12.87 -9.72 4.59
N TYR A 177 11.80 -9.89 5.37
CA TYR A 177 11.50 -8.96 6.45
C TYR A 177 12.56 -8.98 7.56
N ASP A 178 13.11 -10.15 7.92
CA ASP A 178 14.14 -10.27 8.92
C ASP A 178 15.45 -9.56 8.48
N GLU A 179 15.82 -9.68 7.20
CA GLU A 179 16.96 -8.96 6.61
C GLU A 179 16.73 -7.43 6.61
N LEU A 180 15.54 -6.98 6.22
CA LEU A 180 15.17 -5.57 6.28
C LEU A 180 15.17 -5.03 7.72
N LEU A 181 14.68 -5.81 8.68
CA LEU A 181 14.67 -5.48 10.10
C LEU A 181 16.08 -5.38 10.68
N ALA A 182 17.01 -6.25 10.25
CA ALA A 182 18.40 -6.20 10.68
C ALA A 182 19.08 -4.89 10.28
N ILE A 183 18.79 -4.38 9.09
CA ILE A 183 19.33 -3.12 8.58
C ILE A 183 18.73 -1.91 9.30
N THR A 184 17.43 -1.97 9.62
CA THR A 184 16.67 -0.80 10.09
C THR A 184 16.71 -0.60 11.60
N LYS A 185 17.04 -1.61 12.38
CA LYS A 185 16.90 -1.63 13.84
C LYS A 185 17.57 -0.46 14.60
N LYS A 186 18.67 0.08 14.09
CA LYS A 186 19.40 1.18 14.74
C LYS A 186 19.20 2.54 14.09
N SER A 187 18.73 2.59 12.86
CA SER A 187 18.78 3.80 12.03
C SER A 187 17.43 4.43 11.76
N ALA A 188 16.34 3.67 11.88
CA ALA A 188 15.03 4.15 11.48
C ALA A 188 13.92 3.42 12.27
N LEU A 189 13.68 3.84 13.50
CA LEU A 189 12.74 3.14 14.39
C LEU A 189 11.32 3.07 13.83
N PHE A 190 10.86 4.12 13.16
CA PHE A 190 9.52 4.14 12.54
C PHE A 190 9.40 3.08 11.44
N ARG A 191 10.38 3.02 10.53
CA ARG A 191 10.41 1.96 9.51
C ARG A 191 10.51 0.56 10.12
N HIS A 192 11.32 0.43 11.17
CA HIS A 192 11.49 -0.83 11.87
C HIS A 192 10.15 -1.35 12.40
N VAL A 193 9.36 -0.49 13.01
CA VAL A 193 8.01 -0.82 13.50
C VAL A 193 7.09 -1.24 12.36
N GLN A 194 7.14 -0.57 11.22
CA GLN A 194 6.33 -0.94 10.06
C GLN A 194 6.70 -2.31 9.49
N LEU A 195 8.00 -2.61 9.40
CA LEU A 195 8.46 -3.92 8.97
C LEU A 195 8.03 -5.02 9.95
N LEU A 196 8.08 -4.75 11.26
CA LEU A 196 7.55 -5.65 12.28
C LEU A 196 6.05 -5.90 12.09
N GLN A 197 5.28 -4.87 11.74
CA GLN A 197 3.85 -5.01 11.47
C GLN A 197 3.58 -5.89 10.25
N GLU A 198 4.32 -5.69 9.14
CA GLU A 198 4.18 -6.55 7.96
C GLU A 198 4.57 -7.99 8.27
N ARG A 199 5.67 -8.19 8.98
CA ARG A 199 6.10 -9.51 9.45
C ARG A 199 5.03 -10.19 10.31
N ALA A 200 4.42 -9.46 11.24
CA ALA A 200 3.36 -9.98 12.08
C ALA A 200 2.11 -10.40 11.29
N LYS A 201 1.76 -9.66 10.22
CA LYS A 201 0.69 -10.04 9.30
C LYS A 201 0.99 -11.38 8.61
N VAL A 202 2.24 -11.58 8.14
CA VAL A 202 2.64 -12.85 7.52
C VAL A 202 2.55 -13.99 8.53
N LEU A 203 3.03 -13.80 9.76
CA LEU A 203 2.90 -14.78 10.85
C LEU A 203 1.42 -15.13 11.13
N ALA A 204 0.55 -14.14 11.13
CA ALA A 204 -0.89 -14.36 11.30
C ALA A 204 -1.50 -15.15 10.11
N LEU A 205 -1.05 -14.92 8.88
CA LEU A 205 -1.49 -15.65 7.68
C LEU A 205 -1.13 -17.14 7.72
N ILE A 206 0.06 -17.48 8.25
CA ILE A 206 0.49 -18.87 8.40
C ILE A 206 -0.08 -19.56 9.65
N GLY A 207 -0.83 -18.82 10.47
CA GLY A 207 -1.45 -19.36 11.69
C GLY A 207 -0.57 -19.25 12.95
N GLU A 208 0.62 -18.68 12.87
CA GLU A 208 1.55 -18.45 13.99
C GLU A 208 1.10 -17.27 14.87
N LYS A 209 -0.13 -17.36 15.40
CA LYS A 209 -0.78 -16.27 16.15
C LYS A 209 -0.01 -15.86 17.39
N GLN A 210 0.61 -16.83 18.08
CA GLN A 210 1.39 -16.54 19.30
C GLN A 210 2.62 -15.70 18.97
N GLU A 211 3.34 -16.02 17.90
CA GLU A 211 4.51 -15.26 17.46
C GLU A 211 4.09 -13.88 16.95
N ALA A 212 2.99 -13.78 16.20
CA ALA A 212 2.43 -12.48 15.80
C ALA A 212 2.12 -11.60 17.03
N CYS A 213 1.49 -12.16 18.08
CA CYS A 213 1.23 -11.44 19.33
C CYS A 213 2.53 -10.95 19.99
N LYS A 214 3.57 -11.78 20.07
CA LYS A 214 4.87 -11.35 20.62
C LYS A 214 5.48 -10.17 19.83
N VAL A 215 5.35 -10.19 18.50
CA VAL A 215 5.81 -9.08 17.67
C VAL A 215 5.00 -7.81 17.98
N TYR A 216 3.69 -7.91 18.18
CA TYR A 216 2.87 -6.76 18.60
C TYR A 216 3.23 -6.25 20.00
N GLU A 217 3.60 -7.12 20.94
CA GLU A 217 4.13 -6.72 22.25
C GLU A 217 5.44 -5.92 22.11
N VAL A 218 6.35 -6.38 21.22
CA VAL A 218 7.57 -5.64 20.90
C VAL A 218 7.25 -4.26 20.31
N ILE A 219 6.30 -4.18 19.39
CA ILE A 219 5.83 -2.93 18.81
C ILE A 219 5.30 -1.99 19.90
N ASN A 220 4.50 -2.51 20.82
CA ASN A 220 3.97 -1.72 21.93
C ASN A 220 5.07 -1.19 22.86
N ASN A 221 6.11 -2.00 23.14
CA ASN A 221 7.25 -1.56 23.95
C ASN A 221 8.13 -0.50 23.26
N LEU A 222 8.11 -0.46 21.91
CA LEU A 222 8.79 0.57 21.13
C LEU A 222 8.01 1.90 21.05
N LYS A 223 6.77 1.90 21.52
CA LYS A 223 5.82 3.01 21.42
C LYS A 223 6.31 4.30 22.06
N ASP A 224 7.01 4.21 23.19
CA ASP A 224 7.53 5.36 23.91
C ASP A 224 8.61 6.13 23.13
N SER A 225 9.14 5.50 22.09
CA SER A 225 10.14 6.09 21.19
C SER A 225 9.55 6.68 19.90
N LEU A 226 8.23 6.56 19.70
CA LEU A 226 7.52 7.06 18.54
C LEU A 226 6.71 8.31 18.91
N ASP A 227 6.53 9.21 17.95
CA ASP A 227 5.59 10.31 18.14
C ASP A 227 4.18 9.75 18.46
N ALA A 228 3.74 9.97 19.68
CA ALA A 228 2.56 9.35 20.26
C ALA A 228 1.28 9.55 19.40
N GLN A 229 1.13 10.69 18.72
CA GLN A 229 -0.05 10.96 17.89
C GLN A 229 -0.03 10.16 16.57
N SER A 230 1.10 10.10 15.89
CA SER A 230 1.27 9.35 14.66
C SER A 230 1.15 7.84 14.91
N TYR A 231 1.72 7.38 16.01
CA TYR A 231 1.67 5.99 16.43
C TYR A 231 0.26 5.56 16.85
N LEU A 232 -0.42 6.37 17.67
CA LEU A 232 -1.81 6.10 18.08
C LEU A 232 -2.75 6.03 16.88
N ARG A 233 -2.54 6.87 15.87
CA ARG A 233 -3.31 6.82 14.63
C ARG A 233 -3.09 5.50 13.91
N GLN A 234 -1.83 5.06 13.73
CA GLN A 234 -1.51 3.79 13.08
C GLN A 234 -2.02 2.58 13.87
N ILE A 235 -1.91 2.59 15.19
CA ILE A 235 -2.47 1.55 16.06
C ILE A 235 -4.00 1.53 15.96
N ASN A 236 -4.65 2.69 15.95
CA ASN A 236 -6.10 2.75 15.78
C ASN A 236 -6.53 2.26 14.39
N GLU A 237 -5.76 2.58 13.36
CA GLU A 237 -5.98 2.07 12.00
C GLU A 237 -5.81 0.54 11.95
N LEU A 238 -4.73 0.00 12.53
CA LEU A 238 -4.51 -1.44 12.64
C LEU A 238 -5.54 -2.14 13.53
N HIS A 239 -5.91 -1.53 14.66
CA HIS A 239 -6.96 -2.04 15.53
C HIS A 239 -8.31 -2.03 14.82
N THR A 240 -8.59 -0.98 14.04
CA THR A 240 -9.79 -0.90 13.21
C THR A 240 -9.78 -1.99 12.14
N LEU A 241 -8.61 -2.23 11.47
CA LEU A 241 -8.42 -3.33 10.54
C LEU A 241 -8.70 -4.70 11.17
N TYR A 242 -8.08 -4.93 12.33
CA TYR A 242 -8.28 -6.18 13.09
C TYR A 242 -9.76 -6.34 13.51
N GLN A 243 -10.42 -5.27 13.94
CA GLN A 243 -11.84 -5.29 14.28
C GLN A 243 -12.71 -5.51 13.04
N ILE A 244 -12.33 -4.92 11.91
CA ILE A 244 -13.03 -5.13 10.63
C ILE A 244 -12.82 -6.57 10.16
N ASP A 245 -11.59 -7.09 10.15
CA ASP A 245 -11.30 -8.48 9.80
C ASP A 245 -12.02 -9.46 10.73
N LYS A 246 -12.03 -9.20 12.04
CA LYS A 246 -12.77 -9.97 13.04
C LYS A 246 -14.29 -9.85 12.85
N SER A 247 -14.79 -8.65 12.59
CA SER A 247 -16.21 -8.43 12.32
C SER A 247 -16.62 -9.07 10.99
N GLU A 248 -15.72 -9.12 10.04
CA GLU A 248 -15.89 -9.73 8.74
C GLU A 248 -15.85 -11.26 8.78
N HIS A 249 -14.95 -11.85 9.57
CA HIS A 249 -15.00 -13.29 9.90
C HIS A 249 -16.32 -13.63 10.61
N ASN A 250 -16.76 -12.79 11.54
CA ASN A 250 -18.08 -12.96 12.18
C ASN A 250 -19.21 -12.75 11.17
N TYR A 251 -19.07 -11.77 10.27
CA TYR A 251 -20.05 -11.51 9.22
C TYR A 251 -20.10 -12.64 8.20
N ILE A 252 -18.95 -13.18 7.77
CA ILE A 252 -18.87 -14.36 6.89
C ILE A 252 -19.49 -15.58 7.59
N ASN A 253 -19.27 -15.77 8.89
CA ASN A 253 -19.89 -16.85 9.66
C ASN A 253 -21.39 -16.61 9.86
N ILE A 254 -21.80 -15.36 10.09
CA ILE A 254 -23.23 -14.98 10.15
C ILE A 254 -23.88 -15.15 8.77
N GLN A 255 -23.20 -14.76 7.69
CA GLN A 255 -23.68 -14.99 6.32
C GLN A 255 -23.72 -16.48 5.97
N LYS A 256 -22.71 -17.27 6.35
CA LYS A 256 -22.76 -18.73 6.20
C LYS A 256 -23.90 -19.33 7.00
N ASN A 257 -24.08 -18.90 8.23
CA ASN A 257 -25.22 -19.35 9.06
C ASN A 257 -26.55 -18.86 8.47
N LEU A 258 -26.65 -17.62 8.02
CA LEU A 258 -27.82 -17.09 7.30
C LEU A 258 -28.06 -17.84 5.99
N TYR A 259 -27.00 -18.18 5.27
CA TYR A 259 -27.08 -19.01 4.06
C TYR A 259 -27.56 -20.44 4.40
N TYR A 260 -27.02 -21.08 5.44
CA TYR A 260 -27.54 -22.38 5.90
C TYR A 260 -28.95 -22.28 6.48
N TRP A 261 -29.25 -21.21 7.22
CA TRP A 261 -30.61 -20.91 7.66
C TRP A 261 -31.56 -20.62 6.48
N SER A 262 -31.10 -19.87 5.48
CA SER A 262 -31.88 -19.62 4.26
C SER A 262 -32.05 -20.90 3.43
N LEU A 263 -31.01 -21.75 3.36
CA LEU A 263 -31.11 -23.07 2.73
C LEU A 263 -32.08 -24.01 3.50
N SER A 264 -32.02 -24.00 4.82
CA SER A 264 -32.97 -24.78 5.63
C SER A 264 -34.39 -24.21 5.53
N VAL A 265 -34.53 -22.89 5.48
CA VAL A 265 -35.82 -22.22 5.24
C VAL A 265 -36.31 -22.48 3.81
N ILE A 266 -35.41 -22.44 2.82
CA ILE A 266 -35.70 -22.82 1.43
C ILE A 266 -36.08 -24.30 1.35
N LEU A 267 -35.42 -25.18 2.08
CA LEU A 267 -35.75 -26.60 2.13
C LEU A 267 -37.13 -26.82 2.78
N ILE A 268 -37.41 -26.10 3.86
CA ILE A 268 -38.73 -26.08 4.52
C ILE A 268 -39.77 -25.49 3.58
N ILE A 269 -39.46 -24.41 2.89
CA ILE A 269 -40.34 -23.79 1.89
C ILE A 269 -40.55 -24.73 0.70
N VAL A 270 -39.49 -25.42 0.24
CA VAL A 270 -39.61 -26.44 -0.83
C VAL A 270 -40.46 -27.59 -0.37
N VAL A 271 -40.29 -28.06 0.88
CA VAL A 271 -41.16 -29.10 1.46
C VAL A 271 -42.58 -28.60 1.63
N LEU A 272 -42.74 -27.36 2.06
CA LEU A 272 -44.08 -26.71 2.15
C LEU A 272 -44.69 -26.43 0.77
N ILE A 273 -43.83 -26.11 -0.23
CA ILE A 273 -44.25 -25.98 -1.62
C ILE A 273 -44.58 -27.34 -2.23
N ILE A 274 -43.79 -28.37 -1.93
CA ILE A 274 -44.13 -29.76 -2.32
C ILE A 274 -45.42 -30.20 -1.63
N CYS A 275 -45.58 -29.91 -0.36
CA CYS A 275 -46.83 -30.11 0.37
C CYS A 275 -47.97 -29.20 -0.14
N ALA A 276 -47.61 -27.99 -0.54
CA ALA A 276 -48.54 -27.02 -1.09
C ALA A 276 -48.81 -27.23 -2.58
N ILE A 277 -47.90 -27.82 -3.38
CA ILE A 277 -48.14 -28.28 -4.76
C ILE A 277 -49.24 -29.36 -4.77
N PHE A 278 -49.30 -30.13 -3.75
CA PHE A 278 -50.50 -31.01 -3.54
C PHE A 278 -51.79 -30.23 -3.19
N HIS A 279 -51.65 -29.06 -2.64
CA HIS A 279 -52.77 -28.16 -2.30
C HIS A 279 -52.91 -26.95 -3.23
N ILE A 280 -51.98 -26.76 -4.16
CA ILE A 280 -51.88 -25.49 -4.87
C ILE A 280 -52.22 -25.53 -6.37
N LYS A 281 -53.39 -25.56 -6.62
CA LYS A 281 -53.94 -24.73 -7.72
C LYS A 281 -54.24 -23.27 -7.26
N ARG A 282 -53.78 -22.85 -6.05
CA ARG A 282 -54.37 -21.69 -5.38
C ARG A 282 -53.48 -20.45 -5.09
N ASN A 283 -52.15 -20.45 -5.33
CA ASN A 283 -51.39 -19.29 -4.89
C ASN A 283 -50.13 -18.93 -5.74
N ASN A 284 -50.31 -18.54 -6.98
CA ASN A 284 -49.27 -18.04 -7.88
C ASN A 284 -48.68 -16.67 -7.46
N ASN A 285 -49.26 -15.98 -6.47
CA ASN A 285 -48.83 -14.63 -6.09
C ASN A 285 -47.69 -14.59 -5.03
N ARG A 286 -47.40 -15.73 -4.35
CA ARG A 286 -46.33 -15.75 -3.32
C ARG A 286 -44.95 -16.01 -3.92
N LEU A 287 -44.85 -16.59 -5.11
CA LEU A 287 -43.56 -16.89 -5.76
C LEU A 287 -42.81 -15.62 -6.18
N LEU A 288 -43.52 -14.60 -6.58
CA LEU A 288 -42.93 -13.32 -7.02
C LEU A 288 -42.27 -12.54 -5.87
N GLN A 289 -42.73 -12.69 -4.66
CA GLN A 289 -42.21 -11.97 -3.50
C GLN A 289 -40.88 -12.57 -3.01
N SER A 290 -40.75 -13.90 -3.03
CA SER A 290 -39.54 -14.60 -2.65
C SER A 290 -38.34 -14.33 -3.60
N GLN A 291 -38.61 -14.13 -4.90
CA GLN A 291 -37.57 -13.79 -5.88
C GLN A 291 -36.99 -12.38 -5.68
N ARG A 292 -37.83 -11.43 -5.28
CA ARG A 292 -37.36 -10.05 -5.00
C ARG A 292 -36.45 -9.96 -3.78
N GLU A 293 -36.74 -10.69 -2.73
CA GLU A 293 -35.93 -10.71 -1.49
C GLU A 293 -34.57 -11.35 -1.71
N GLN A 294 -34.47 -12.38 -2.58
CA GLN A 294 -33.15 -12.97 -2.92
C GLN A 294 -32.27 -12.01 -3.75
N GLU A 295 -32.88 -11.21 -4.62
CA GLU A 295 -32.14 -10.26 -5.44
C GLU A 295 -31.64 -9.05 -4.63
N GLU A 296 -32.41 -8.63 -3.63
CA GLU A 296 -31.99 -7.60 -2.68
C GLU A 296 -30.86 -8.06 -1.75
N ALA A 297 -30.94 -9.30 -1.25
CA ALA A 297 -29.89 -9.91 -0.43
C ALA A 297 -28.57 -10.09 -1.22
N LYS A 298 -28.65 -10.44 -2.51
CA LYS A 298 -27.50 -10.57 -3.40
C LYS A 298 -26.83 -9.21 -3.65
N LYS A 299 -27.59 -8.15 -3.90
CA LYS A 299 -27.06 -6.78 -4.06
C LYS A 299 -26.38 -6.25 -2.79
N GLN A 300 -26.84 -6.66 -1.63
CA GLN A 300 -26.28 -6.24 -0.36
C GLN A 300 -24.96 -6.99 -0.03
N ALA A 301 -24.87 -8.26 -0.41
CA ALA A 301 -23.64 -9.06 -0.29
C ALA A 301 -22.52 -8.58 -1.24
N GLU A 302 -22.85 -8.24 -2.48
CA GLU A 302 -21.90 -7.68 -3.45
C GLU A 302 -21.33 -6.32 -3.01
N LYS A 303 -22.15 -5.48 -2.39
CA LYS A 303 -21.74 -4.19 -1.82
C LYS A 303 -20.73 -4.34 -0.67
N SER A 304 -20.91 -5.35 0.16
CA SER A 304 -20.04 -5.62 1.31
C SER A 304 -18.64 -6.13 0.91
N ILE A 305 -18.57 -7.00 -0.09
CA ILE A 305 -17.30 -7.53 -0.62
C ILE A 305 -16.47 -6.42 -1.28
N HIS A 306 -17.12 -5.50 -1.99
CA HIS A 306 -16.44 -4.38 -2.64
C HIS A 306 -15.80 -3.42 -1.62
N THR A 307 -16.53 -3.11 -0.54
CA THR A 307 -16.01 -2.24 0.54
C THR A 307 -14.78 -2.85 1.24
N LYS A 308 -14.77 -4.18 1.41
CA LYS A 308 -13.64 -4.91 2.00
C LYS A 308 -12.38 -4.84 1.15
N SER A 309 -12.51 -5.07 -0.14
CA SER A 309 -11.39 -5.05 -1.08
C SER A 309 -10.74 -3.66 -1.16
N LEU A 310 -11.56 -2.59 -1.20
CA LEU A 310 -11.08 -1.20 -1.18
C LEU A 310 -10.33 -0.86 0.10
N PHE A 311 -10.82 -1.33 1.24
CA PHE A 311 -10.19 -1.05 2.53
C PHE A 311 -8.81 -1.72 2.67
N LEU A 312 -8.68 -3.01 2.33
CA LEU A 312 -7.41 -3.74 2.38
C LEU A 312 -6.37 -3.16 1.41
N SER A 313 -6.83 -2.70 0.24
CA SER A 313 -5.98 -2.03 -0.75
C SER A 313 -5.41 -0.72 -0.19
N ASN A 314 -6.25 0.10 0.44
CA ASN A 314 -5.83 1.39 1.01
C ASN A 314 -4.76 1.22 2.10
N MET A 315 -4.96 0.22 2.98
CA MET A 315 -4.02 -0.02 4.08
C MET A 315 -2.63 -0.51 3.65
N SER A 316 -2.58 -1.34 2.59
CA SER A 316 -1.29 -1.79 2.03
C SER A 316 -0.45 -0.61 1.51
N HIS A 317 -1.11 0.49 1.09
CA HIS A 317 -0.46 1.73 0.65
C HIS A 317 -0.01 2.62 1.80
N GLU A 318 -0.85 2.77 2.83
CA GLU A 318 -0.48 3.55 4.02
C GLU A 318 0.77 3.02 4.73
N ILE A 319 0.97 1.70 4.66
CA ILE A 319 2.14 1.06 5.28
C ILE A 319 3.39 1.14 4.38
N ARG A 320 3.22 1.04 3.05
CA ARG A 320 4.35 1.03 2.10
C ARG A 320 5.08 2.37 2.00
N THR A 321 4.35 3.47 2.07
CA THR A 321 4.91 4.80 1.80
C THR A 321 5.89 5.27 2.88
N PRO A 322 5.59 5.15 4.17
CA PRO A 322 6.57 5.45 5.21
C PRO A 322 7.75 4.47 5.21
N LEU A 323 7.56 3.21 4.78
CA LEU A 323 8.64 2.23 4.65
C LEU A 323 9.70 2.67 3.62
N ASN A 324 9.25 3.19 2.50
CA ASN A 324 10.15 3.70 1.44
C ASN A 324 10.90 4.98 1.86
N ALA A 325 10.25 5.82 2.64
CA ALA A 325 10.85 7.06 3.14
C ALA A 325 12.00 6.80 4.13
N LEU A 326 11.83 5.85 5.03
CA LEU A 326 12.86 5.46 6.00
C LEU A 326 14.08 4.75 5.39
N SER A 327 13.88 4.07 4.25
CA SER A 327 14.99 3.52 3.47
C SER A 327 15.97 4.60 3.01
N GLY A 328 15.46 5.77 2.66
CA GLY A 328 16.28 6.92 2.29
C GLY A 328 17.17 7.39 3.43
N PHE A 329 16.63 7.50 4.65
CA PHE A 329 17.44 7.95 5.81
C PHE A 329 18.42 6.88 6.28
N SER A 330 18.02 5.61 6.26
CA SER A 330 18.95 4.50 6.54
C SER A 330 20.12 4.47 5.55
N SER A 331 19.87 4.82 4.31
CA SER A 331 20.88 4.93 3.24
C SER A 331 21.90 6.03 3.54
N ILE A 332 21.42 7.20 3.95
CA ILE A 332 22.26 8.33 4.29
C ILE A 332 23.15 7.97 5.50
N LEU A 333 22.63 7.29 6.51
CA LEU A 333 23.39 6.92 7.72
C LEU A 333 24.45 5.82 7.49
N THR A 334 24.36 5.07 6.40
CA THR A 334 25.32 4.02 6.04
C THR A 334 26.45 4.51 5.13
N GLU A 335 26.42 5.75 4.66
CA GLU A 335 27.46 6.34 3.84
C GLU A 335 28.70 6.66 4.70
N GLU A 336 29.86 6.10 4.33
CA GLU A 336 31.12 6.28 5.06
C GLU A 336 31.65 7.72 5.10
N SER A 337 31.12 8.61 4.25
CA SER A 337 31.59 9.99 4.05
C SER A 337 30.82 11.05 4.83
N ILE A 338 29.85 10.69 5.66
CA ILE A 338 28.99 11.66 6.36
C ILE A 338 29.64 12.09 7.68
N ASP A 339 29.67 13.41 7.91
CA ASP A 339 30.14 13.99 9.16
C ASP A 339 29.27 13.61 10.36
N ASN A 340 29.88 13.68 11.54
CA ASN A 340 29.19 13.27 12.77
C ASN A 340 27.97 14.17 13.11
N GLU A 341 27.93 15.40 12.62
CA GLU A 341 26.84 16.34 12.86
C GLU A 341 25.60 15.96 12.04
N THR A 342 25.79 15.60 10.78
CA THR A 342 24.72 15.08 9.91
C THR A 342 24.21 13.71 10.37
N LYS A 343 25.12 12.83 10.88
CA LYS A 343 24.71 11.55 11.51
C LYS A 343 23.84 11.77 12.74
N GLN A 344 24.20 12.75 13.55
CA GLN A 344 23.49 13.05 14.78
C GLN A 344 22.13 13.67 14.48
N GLN A 345 22.07 14.58 13.52
CA GLN A 345 20.79 15.17 13.04
C GLN A 345 19.86 14.10 12.44
N CYS A 346 20.38 13.19 11.64
CA CYS A 346 19.60 12.07 11.11
C CYS A 346 19.11 11.14 12.23
N ASN A 347 19.95 10.84 13.23
CA ASN A 347 19.55 10.05 14.40
C ASN A 347 18.52 10.77 15.28
N ASP A 348 18.69 12.07 15.51
CA ASP A 348 17.76 12.86 16.29
C ASP A 348 16.40 12.97 15.57
N ILE A 349 16.42 13.14 14.26
CA ILE A 349 15.22 13.10 13.41
C ILE A 349 14.55 11.73 13.48
N ILE A 350 15.28 10.66 13.40
CA ILE A 350 14.77 9.29 13.55
C ILE A 350 14.20 9.05 14.96
N GLN A 351 14.89 9.50 16.03
CA GLN A 351 14.43 9.34 17.41
C GLN A 351 13.25 10.23 17.77
N GLN A 352 13.17 11.45 17.22
CA GLN A 352 12.02 12.33 17.43
C GLN A 352 10.74 11.81 16.75
N ASN A 353 10.88 10.89 15.84
CA ASN A 353 9.80 10.41 14.97
C ASN A 353 9.56 8.91 15.10
N SER A 354 10.30 8.32 16.00
CA SER A 354 10.12 6.97 16.51
C SER A 354 9.37 7.00 17.82
#